data_815352a7912f7d6a6caf2a761110ff0d
#
_entry.id   815352a7912f7d6a6caf2a761110ff0d
#
_cell.length_a   1.000
_cell.length_b   1.000
_cell.length_c   1.000
_cell.angle_alpha   90.00
_cell.angle_beta   90.00
_cell.angle_gamma   90.00
#
_symmetry.space_group_name_H-M   'P 1'
#
loop_
_entity.id
_entity.type
_entity.pdbx_description
1 polymer ?
#
loop_
_entity_poly.entity_id
_entity_poly.type
_entity_poly.pdbx_seq_one_letter_code
_entity_poly.pdbx_strand_id
1 'polypeptide(L)'
;MTKNGDDDKEALPIWLSKAADRIVGHMNSDHSNSIVSTLHAQFGVKDLGARMERLKVDGYYISSDKNLYFAKFTRKCSSVDEYREELIKHAQIYRKFEIP
;
A
#
# COMPACT_ATOMS: atom_id res chain seq x y z
N MET A 1 12.01 -20.06 16.25
CA MET A 1 11.69 -19.79 16.01
C MET A 1 11.60 -19.01 15.18
N THR A 2 11.36 -18.80 14.57
CA THR A 2 11.34 -18.24 13.70
C THR A 2 10.59 -17.32 13.60
N LYS A 3 10.53 -16.63 13.51
CA LYS A 3 9.84 -15.76 13.51
C LYS A 3 9.89 -14.99 12.38
N ASN A 4 10.56 -15.18 11.44
CA ASN A 4 10.65 -14.40 10.36
C ASN A 4 9.43 -14.24 9.65
N GLY A 5 8.78 -15.22 9.25
CA GLY A 5 7.52 -15.13 8.61
C GLY A 5 6.51 -14.51 9.48
N ASP A 6 6.73 -14.63 10.74
CA ASP A 6 5.84 -14.08 11.69
C ASP A 6 5.88 -12.61 11.71
N ASP A 7 6.98 -11.99 11.43
CA ASP A 7 7.06 -10.56 11.43
C ASP A 7 6.13 -9.98 10.39
N ASP A 8 6.01 -10.59 9.25
CA ASP A 8 5.12 -10.11 8.24
C ASP A 8 3.69 -10.40 8.56
N LYS A 9 3.44 -11.43 9.31
CA LYS A 9 2.12 -11.75 9.72
C LYS A 9 1.79 -11.20 11.04
N GLU A 10 2.69 -10.41 11.64
CA GLU A 10 2.45 -9.86 12.86
C GLU A 10 1.21 -9.17 12.88
N ALA A 11 0.55 -9.27 13.88
CA ALA A 11 -0.75 -8.72 14.02
C ALA A 11 -0.73 -7.25 13.80
N LEU A 12 -1.59 -6.77 12.96
CA LEU A 12 -1.80 -5.35 12.79
C LEU A 12 -2.58 -4.85 14.00
N PRO A 13 -2.47 -3.57 14.31
CA PRO A 13 -3.33 -2.99 15.35
C PRO A 13 -4.78 -3.24 14.95
N ILE A 14 -5.64 -3.36 15.92
CA ILE A 14 -7.04 -3.67 15.66
C ILE A 14 -7.69 -2.70 14.70
N TRP A 15 -7.40 -1.41 14.84
CA TRP A 15 -8.02 -0.42 13.97
C TRP A 15 -7.67 -0.67 12.50
N LEU A 16 -6.47 -1.14 12.22
CA LEU A 16 -6.07 -1.39 10.85
C LEU A 16 -6.55 -2.76 10.38
N SER A 17 -6.48 -3.73 11.26
CA SER A 17 -6.93 -5.08 10.95
C SER A 17 -8.41 -5.07 10.53
N LYS A 18 -9.23 -4.30 11.24
CA LYS A 18 -10.65 -4.23 10.92
C LYS A 18 -10.93 -3.51 9.60
N ALA A 19 -10.07 -2.59 9.21
CA ALA A 19 -10.28 -1.81 8.00
C ALA A 19 -9.56 -2.38 6.79
N ALA A 20 -8.66 -3.33 7.00
CA ALA A 20 -7.74 -3.76 5.95
C ALA A 20 -8.42 -4.24 4.67
N ASP A 21 -9.38 -5.15 4.78
CA ASP A 21 -10.02 -5.69 3.58
C ASP A 21 -10.76 -4.62 2.81
N ARG A 22 -11.41 -3.70 3.53
CA ARG A 22 -12.14 -2.62 2.90
C ARG A 22 -11.19 -1.68 2.18
N ILE A 23 -10.07 -1.34 2.81
CA ILE A 23 -9.10 -0.45 2.21
C ILE A 23 -8.49 -1.08 0.96
N VAL A 24 -8.06 -2.34 1.07
CA VAL A 24 -7.45 -3.03 -0.06
C VAL A 24 -8.44 -3.15 -1.22
N GLY A 25 -9.66 -3.56 -0.93
CA GLY A 25 -10.68 -3.70 -1.96
C GLY A 25 -10.99 -2.39 -2.65
N HIS A 26 -11.14 -1.32 -1.86
CA HIS A 26 -11.46 -0.01 -2.41
C HIS A 26 -10.31 0.53 -3.26
N MET A 27 -9.09 0.39 -2.78
CA MET A 27 -7.94 0.89 -3.53
C MET A 27 -7.77 0.15 -4.85
N ASN A 28 -7.92 -1.16 -4.83
CA ASN A 28 -7.76 -1.94 -6.05
C ASN A 28 -8.88 -1.70 -7.05
N SER A 29 -10.09 -1.42 -6.57
CA SER A 29 -11.20 -1.23 -7.52
C SER A 29 -11.32 0.22 -7.99
N ASP A 30 -11.12 1.19 -7.12
CA ASP A 30 -11.38 2.58 -7.46
C ASP A 30 -10.15 3.46 -7.61
N HIS A 31 -9.03 3.03 -7.08
CA HIS A 31 -7.81 3.84 -7.08
C HIS A 31 -6.58 3.07 -7.53
N SER A 32 -6.76 2.14 -8.46
CA SER A 32 -5.64 1.34 -8.95
C SER A 32 -4.57 2.22 -9.61
N ASN A 33 -4.96 3.34 -10.20
CA ASN A 33 -4.00 4.25 -10.80
C ASN A 33 -3.04 4.81 -9.75
N SER A 34 -3.49 5.01 -8.52
CA SER A 34 -2.61 5.49 -7.45
C SER A 34 -1.62 4.41 -7.03
N ILE A 35 -2.04 3.15 -7.06
CA ILE A 35 -1.13 2.05 -6.76
C ILE A 35 -0.05 1.96 -7.83
N VAL A 36 -0.45 2.07 -9.09
CA VAL A 36 0.46 2.01 -10.22
C VAL A 36 1.45 3.17 -10.16
N SER A 37 0.98 4.37 -9.88
CA SER A 37 1.86 5.54 -9.82
C SER A 37 2.83 5.46 -8.65
N THR A 38 2.39 4.93 -7.52
CA THR A 38 3.25 4.77 -6.36
C THR A 38 4.37 3.77 -6.64
N LEU A 39 4.04 2.66 -7.28
CA LEU A 39 5.04 1.65 -7.65
C LEU A 39 6.06 2.24 -8.61
N HIS A 40 5.58 2.98 -9.60
CA HIS A 40 6.47 3.60 -10.57
C HIS A 40 7.38 4.62 -9.88
N ALA A 41 6.80 5.45 -9.01
CA ALA A 41 7.57 6.50 -8.34
C ALA A 41 8.63 5.95 -7.40
N GLN A 42 8.27 4.96 -6.60
CA GLN A 42 9.17 4.46 -5.56
C GLN A 42 10.16 3.40 -6.06
N PHE A 43 9.80 2.66 -7.09
CA PHE A 43 10.62 1.53 -7.53
C PHE A 43 10.96 1.55 -9.02
N GLY A 44 10.42 2.49 -9.77
CA GLY A 44 10.69 2.55 -11.20
C GLY A 44 10.01 1.47 -12.01
N VAL A 45 9.06 0.76 -11.41
CA VAL A 45 8.37 -0.35 -12.08
C VAL A 45 7.07 0.16 -12.69
N LYS A 46 6.89 -0.06 -13.98
CA LYS A 46 5.68 0.34 -14.68
C LYS A 46 4.82 -0.88 -14.92
N ASP A 47 3.72 -0.99 -14.21
CA ASP A 47 2.83 -2.14 -14.33
C ASP A 47 1.40 -1.71 -14.06
N LEU A 48 0.60 -1.64 -15.11
CA LEU A 48 -0.80 -1.25 -14.98
C LEU A 48 -1.62 -2.27 -14.20
N GLY A 49 -1.11 -3.48 -14.05
CA GLY A 49 -1.81 -4.52 -13.30
C GLY A 49 -1.38 -4.63 -11.84
N ALA A 50 -0.58 -3.68 -11.37
CA ALA A 50 -0.14 -3.71 -9.98
C ALA A 50 -1.32 -3.62 -9.02
N ARG A 51 -1.27 -4.34 -7.91
CA ARG A 51 -2.36 -4.40 -6.95
C ARG A 51 -1.86 -4.27 -5.53
N MET A 52 -2.68 -3.64 -4.68
CA MET A 52 -2.40 -3.58 -3.25
C MET A 52 -2.70 -4.95 -2.65
N GLU A 53 -1.79 -5.46 -1.82
CA GLU A 53 -1.95 -6.78 -1.23
C GLU A 53 -2.19 -6.74 0.27
N ARG A 54 -1.22 -6.27 1.02
CA ARG A 54 -1.30 -6.27 2.48
C ARG A 54 -0.91 -4.93 3.03
N LEU A 55 -1.45 -4.61 4.20
CA LEU A 55 -1.21 -3.33 4.84
C LEU A 55 -0.26 -3.48 6.03
N LYS A 56 0.50 -2.42 6.28
CA LYS A 56 1.25 -2.26 7.52
C LYS A 56 1.00 -0.82 7.99
N VAL A 57 1.33 -0.53 9.24
CA VAL A 57 1.04 0.81 9.77
C VAL A 57 1.84 1.91 9.08
N ASP A 58 2.94 1.56 8.42
CA ASP A 58 3.80 2.54 7.76
C ASP A 58 3.86 2.36 6.24
N GLY A 59 2.88 1.66 5.68
CA GLY A 59 2.84 1.48 4.22
C GLY A 59 2.03 0.26 3.83
N TYR A 60 2.24 -0.20 2.62
CA TYR A 60 1.52 -1.37 2.13
C TYR A 60 2.33 -2.08 1.06
N TYR A 61 2.01 -3.36 0.87
CA TYR A 61 2.67 -4.16 -0.17
C TYR A 61 1.91 -4.08 -1.48
N ILE A 62 2.65 -4.00 -2.57
CA ILE A 62 2.10 -4.00 -3.92
C ILE A 62 2.64 -5.22 -4.64
N SER A 63 1.76 -6.01 -5.23
CA SER A 63 2.17 -7.14 -6.04
C SER A 63 2.28 -6.70 -7.49
N SER A 64 3.34 -7.13 -8.16
CA SER A 64 3.56 -6.82 -9.56
C SER A 64 4.39 -7.94 -10.16
N ASP A 65 3.80 -8.65 -11.12
CA ASP A 65 4.53 -9.68 -11.85
C ASP A 65 5.28 -10.65 -10.94
N LYS A 66 4.62 -11.21 -9.99
CA LYS A 66 5.17 -12.19 -9.04
C LYS A 66 6.13 -11.62 -8.01
N ASN A 67 6.30 -10.32 -7.99
CA ASN A 67 7.14 -9.66 -7.00
C ASN A 67 6.29 -8.88 -6.02
N LEU A 68 6.82 -8.64 -4.84
CA LEU A 68 6.15 -7.88 -3.82
C LEU A 68 7.02 -6.69 -3.46
N TYR A 69 6.45 -5.51 -3.49
CA TYR A 69 7.16 -4.26 -3.19
C TYR A 69 6.49 -3.56 -2.01
N PHE A 70 7.27 -3.01 -1.12
CA PHE A 70 6.70 -2.29 0.01
C PHE A 70 6.70 -0.79 -0.24
N ALA A 71 5.51 -0.23 -0.40
CA ALA A 71 5.33 1.21 -0.62
C ALA A 71 5.27 1.88 0.74
N LYS A 72 6.28 2.66 1.06
CA LYS A 72 6.42 3.21 2.39
C LYS A 72 5.80 4.59 2.52
N PHE A 73 5.09 4.80 3.65
CA PHE A 73 4.59 6.12 4.00
C PHE A 73 5.70 6.93 4.67
N THR A 74 5.44 8.21 4.92
CA THR A 74 6.40 9.06 5.59
C THR A 74 6.34 8.92 7.11
N ARG A 75 5.35 8.20 7.62
CA ARG A 75 5.18 8.01 9.06
C ARG A 75 4.45 6.71 9.36
N LYS A 76 4.49 6.31 10.61
CA LYS A 76 3.64 5.23 11.08
C LYS A 76 2.31 5.83 11.43
N CYS A 77 1.24 5.21 10.98
CA CYS A 77 -0.12 5.68 11.25
C CYS A 77 -0.64 5.05 12.54
N SER A 78 -1.47 5.78 13.25
CA SER A 78 -2.10 5.27 14.46
C SER A 78 -3.62 5.30 14.37
N SER A 79 -4.18 5.60 13.22
CA SER A 79 -5.63 5.58 13.01
C SER A 79 -5.96 5.41 11.56
N VAL A 80 -7.21 5.05 11.29
CA VAL A 80 -7.70 4.93 9.91
C VAL A 80 -7.61 6.27 9.20
N ASP A 81 -7.89 7.37 9.92
CA ASP A 81 -7.82 8.68 9.30
C ASP A 81 -6.41 9.02 8.87
N GLU A 82 -5.41 8.70 9.69
CA GLU A 82 -4.03 8.94 9.31
C GLU A 82 -3.63 8.08 8.12
N TYR A 83 -4.10 6.83 8.11
CA TYR A 83 -3.80 5.93 7.02
C TYR A 83 -4.37 6.47 5.72
N ARG A 84 -5.60 6.95 5.77
CA ARG A 84 -6.24 7.53 4.60
C ARG A 84 -5.49 8.78 4.13
N GLU A 85 -5.02 9.60 5.06
CA GLU A 85 -4.25 10.79 4.71
C GLU A 85 -2.97 10.44 3.96
N GLU A 86 -2.30 9.37 4.39
CA GLU A 86 -1.08 8.95 3.70
C GLU A 86 -1.37 8.42 2.30
N LEU A 87 -2.48 7.69 2.14
CA LEU A 87 -2.87 7.21 0.81
C LEU A 87 -3.19 8.37 -0.12
N ILE A 88 -3.90 9.39 0.38
CA ILE A 88 -4.23 10.57 -0.40
C ILE A 88 -2.94 11.32 -0.78
N LYS A 89 -2.03 11.42 0.17
CA LYS A 89 -0.76 12.09 -0.07
C LYS A 89 0.01 11.39 -1.19
N HIS A 90 0.06 10.06 -1.17
CA HIS A 90 0.71 9.30 -2.24
C HIS A 90 0.06 9.57 -3.59
N ALA A 91 -1.27 9.58 -3.62
CA ALA A 91 -1.98 9.83 -4.87
C ALA A 91 -1.64 11.20 -5.42
N GLN A 92 -1.48 12.19 -4.54
CA GLN A 92 -1.19 13.55 -4.98
C GLN A 92 0.27 13.74 -5.41
N ILE A 93 1.21 13.28 -4.59
CA ILE A 93 2.61 13.53 -4.88
C ILE A 93 3.14 12.67 -6.01
N TYR A 94 2.50 11.52 -6.26
CA TYR A 94 2.95 10.62 -7.33
C TYR A 94 2.09 10.71 -8.59
N ARG A 95 1.20 11.71 -8.66
CA ARG A 95 0.31 11.83 -9.81
C ARG A 95 1.06 11.87 -11.14
N LYS A 96 2.20 12.53 -11.17
CA LYS A 96 2.96 12.63 -12.42
C LYS A 96 3.58 11.31 -12.85
N PHE A 97 3.52 10.30 -12.01
CA PHE A 97 4.03 8.97 -12.35
C PHE A 97 2.93 8.02 -12.83
N GLU A 98 1.71 8.53 -12.95
CA GLU A 98 0.64 7.69 -13.50
C GLU A 98 0.98 7.32 -14.93
N ILE A 99 0.60 6.12 -15.32
CA ILE A 99 0.86 5.63 -16.66
C ILE A 99 -0.37 5.89 -17.50
N PRO A 100 -0.25 6.62 -18.60
CA PRO A 100 -1.40 6.97 -19.43
C PRO A 100 -2.06 5.77 -20.10
#